data_3b53a223241b1e9b364314e83440cf32
#
_entry.id   3b53a223241b1e9b364314e83440cf32
#
_cell.length_a   1.000
_cell.length_b   1.000
_cell.length_c   1.000
_cell.angle_alpha   90.00
_cell.angle_beta   90.00
_cell.angle_gamma   90.00
#
_symmetry.space_group_name_H-M   'P 1'
#
loop_
_entity.id
_entity.type
_entity.pdbx_description
1 polymer ?
#
loop_
_entity_poly.entity_id
_entity_poly.type
_entity_poly.pdbx_seq_one_letter_code
_entity_poly.pdbx_strand_id
1 'polypeptide(L)'
;VSLPEPGRYLVSTIDARLQLLGEELMRGKVGAAVAIEPSTGEILMMVSSPTYDPDELVGRERGNNYMKMIYNKRHPLFSRAVKAKYPPGSTFKLVQGLIGLQEGVLRPSDLHVCHEGYQVGRRRMKCHAHASPLDLRFAVATSCNAYFCYVFRDILDNRKYESVKDGYDVWKEYVESFGFGRKLGSDFLDEGN
;
A
#
# COMPACT_ATOMS: atom_id res chain seq x y z
N VAL A 1 -5.31 -19.19 44.81
CA VAL A 1 -4.43 -19.26 43.60
C VAL A 1 -5.18 -20.10 42.58
N SER A 2 -5.67 -19.54 41.52
CA SER A 2 -6.26 -20.29 40.41
C SER A 2 -5.17 -21.06 39.65
N LEU A 3 -5.44 -22.28 39.29
CA LEU A 3 -4.57 -23.07 38.41
C LEU A 3 -4.55 -22.41 36.99
N PRO A 4 -3.41 -22.42 36.30
CA PRO A 4 -3.34 -21.89 34.93
C PRO A 4 -4.21 -22.74 34.01
N GLU A 5 -5.03 -22.09 33.18
CA GLU A 5 -5.81 -22.77 32.14
C GLU A 5 -4.96 -22.90 30.87
N PRO A 6 -5.01 -24.04 30.17
CA PRO A 6 -4.32 -24.20 28.90
C PRO A 6 -4.88 -23.22 27.86
N GLY A 7 -3.99 -22.58 27.08
CA GLY A 7 -4.41 -21.75 25.95
C GLY A 7 -5.08 -22.55 24.84
N ARG A 8 -5.72 -21.84 23.90
CA ARG A 8 -6.32 -22.44 22.69
C ARG A 8 -5.27 -22.51 21.58
N TYR A 9 -5.40 -23.50 20.71
CA TYR A 9 -4.61 -23.54 19.48
C TYR A 9 -5.03 -22.43 18.52
N LEU A 10 -4.06 -21.78 17.89
CA LEU A 10 -4.27 -20.88 16.78
C LEU A 10 -3.75 -21.54 15.51
N VAL A 11 -4.60 -21.67 14.51
CA VAL A 11 -4.21 -22.10 13.17
C VAL A 11 -4.15 -20.86 12.29
N SER A 12 -2.99 -20.57 11.72
CA SER A 12 -2.81 -19.43 10.82
C SER A 12 -2.60 -19.90 9.38
N THR A 13 -2.83 -19.00 8.42
CA THR A 13 -2.61 -19.23 6.99
C THR A 13 -1.15 -19.02 6.57
N ILE A 14 -0.29 -18.64 7.50
CA ILE A 14 1.14 -18.35 7.23
C ILE A 14 1.86 -19.63 6.77
N ASP A 15 2.47 -19.56 5.57
CA ASP A 15 3.43 -20.56 5.13
C ASP A 15 4.78 -20.31 5.81
N ALA A 16 5.21 -21.24 6.67
CA ALA A 16 6.41 -21.08 7.47
C ALA A 16 7.69 -20.93 6.62
N ARG A 17 7.76 -21.58 5.45
CA ARG A 17 8.94 -21.49 4.58
C ARG A 17 8.99 -20.11 3.91
N LEU A 18 7.84 -19.62 3.46
CA LEU A 18 7.75 -18.30 2.84
C LEU A 18 8.01 -17.21 3.87
N GLN A 19 7.52 -17.35 5.10
CA GLN A 19 7.78 -16.44 6.20
C GLN A 19 9.27 -16.35 6.52
N LEU A 20 9.95 -17.49 6.69
CA LEU A 20 11.39 -17.55 6.96
C LEU A 20 12.22 -16.92 5.84
N LEU A 21 11.88 -17.19 4.58
CA LEU A 21 12.51 -16.56 3.42
C LEU A 21 12.33 -15.04 3.45
N GLY A 22 11.11 -14.58 3.72
CA GLY A 22 10.80 -13.15 3.82
C GLY A 22 11.59 -12.46 4.93
N GLU A 23 11.72 -13.06 6.09
CA GLU A 23 12.51 -12.54 7.20
C GLU A 23 14.00 -12.47 6.87
N GLU A 24 14.54 -13.49 6.20
CA GLU A 24 15.91 -13.49 5.73
C GLU A 24 16.17 -12.37 4.72
N LEU A 25 15.32 -12.23 3.70
CA LEU A 25 15.44 -11.19 2.68
C LEU A 25 15.28 -9.77 3.25
N MET A 26 14.53 -9.61 4.32
CA MET A 26 14.32 -8.33 5.01
C MET A 26 15.38 -8.03 6.07
N ARG A 27 16.29 -8.95 6.35
CA ARG A 27 17.36 -8.77 7.33
C ARG A 27 18.18 -7.50 7.04
N GLY A 28 18.38 -6.68 8.04
CA GLY A 28 19.13 -5.41 7.96
C GLY A 28 18.36 -4.25 7.30
N LYS A 29 17.20 -4.49 6.71
CA LYS A 29 16.34 -3.46 6.10
C LYS A 29 15.36 -2.86 7.12
N VAL A 30 14.65 -1.81 6.72
CA VAL A 30 13.53 -1.24 7.46
C VAL A 30 12.33 -1.18 6.50
N GLY A 31 11.26 -1.87 6.85
CA GLY A 31 10.09 -1.96 5.98
C GLY A 31 9.20 -3.15 6.32
N ALA A 32 8.32 -3.51 5.39
CA ALA A 32 7.47 -4.68 5.50
C ALA A 32 7.37 -5.40 4.17
N ALA A 33 7.08 -6.70 4.23
CA ALA A 33 6.71 -7.52 3.09
C ALA A 33 5.50 -8.37 3.47
N VAL A 34 4.48 -8.41 2.60
CA VAL A 34 3.26 -9.19 2.80
C VAL A 34 2.96 -9.97 1.52
N ALA A 35 2.65 -11.25 1.66
CA ALA A 35 2.16 -12.06 0.56
C ALA A 35 0.74 -12.53 0.87
N ILE A 36 -0.17 -12.31 -0.07
CA ILE A 36 -1.59 -12.63 0.07
C ILE A 36 -2.00 -13.52 -1.11
N GLU A 37 -2.75 -14.59 -0.83
CA GLU A 37 -3.40 -15.38 -1.88
C GLU A 37 -4.61 -14.59 -2.42
N PRO A 38 -4.60 -14.17 -3.69
CA PRO A 38 -5.64 -13.27 -4.20
C PRO A 38 -7.03 -13.88 -4.27
N SER A 39 -7.12 -15.21 -4.39
CA SER A 39 -8.38 -15.94 -4.54
C SER A 39 -9.12 -16.12 -3.22
N THR A 40 -8.41 -16.17 -2.11
CA THR A 40 -8.97 -16.44 -0.78
C THR A 40 -8.83 -15.28 0.20
N GLY A 41 -7.84 -14.38 -0.04
CA GLY A 41 -7.45 -13.32 0.89
C GLY A 41 -6.54 -13.80 2.02
N GLU A 42 -6.13 -15.08 2.02
CA GLU A 42 -5.25 -15.63 3.05
C GLU A 42 -3.88 -14.97 3.03
N ILE A 43 -3.41 -14.59 4.21
CA ILE A 43 -2.06 -14.03 4.37
C ILE A 43 -1.08 -15.19 4.51
N LEU A 44 -0.25 -15.39 3.49
CA LEU A 44 0.75 -16.45 3.43
C LEU A 44 2.07 -16.06 4.09
N MET A 45 2.37 -14.77 4.11
CA MET A 45 3.58 -14.21 4.72
C MET A 45 3.32 -12.79 5.19
N MET A 46 3.81 -12.44 6.38
CA MET A 46 3.75 -11.07 6.89
C MET A 46 5.03 -10.75 7.68
N VAL A 47 5.92 -9.99 7.08
CA VAL A 47 7.21 -9.59 7.67
C VAL A 47 7.21 -8.11 7.97
N SER A 48 7.63 -7.76 9.19
CA SER A 48 7.91 -6.40 9.61
C SER A 48 9.37 -6.31 10.07
N SER A 49 10.17 -5.47 9.43
CA SER A 49 11.60 -5.35 9.74
C SER A 49 11.95 -3.92 10.18
N PRO A 50 12.82 -3.74 11.19
CA PRO A 50 13.43 -4.80 11.98
C PRO A 50 12.40 -5.54 12.83
N THR A 51 12.67 -6.81 13.07
CA THR A 51 11.92 -7.66 13.98
C THR A 51 12.66 -7.78 15.32
N TYR A 52 12.09 -8.50 16.23
CA TYR A 52 12.68 -8.87 17.52
C TYR A 52 12.49 -10.36 17.77
N ASP A 53 13.28 -10.94 18.64
CA ASP A 53 13.12 -12.30 19.12
C ASP A 53 12.04 -12.31 20.22
N PRO A 54 10.90 -13.02 20.05
CA PRO A 54 9.87 -13.13 21.08
C PRO A 54 10.40 -13.71 22.40
N ASP A 55 11.43 -14.55 22.37
CA ASP A 55 12.04 -15.16 23.56
C ASP A 55 12.72 -14.10 24.45
N GLU A 56 13.14 -12.97 23.91
CA GLU A 56 13.64 -11.84 24.70
C GLU A 56 12.56 -11.21 25.60
N LEU A 57 11.29 -11.45 25.32
CA LEU A 57 10.16 -10.92 26.07
C LEU A 57 9.59 -11.89 27.11
N VAL A 58 10.33 -12.97 27.43
CA VAL A 58 9.96 -13.91 28.48
C VAL A 58 11.00 -13.91 29.61
N GLY A 59 10.63 -14.49 30.75
CA GLY A 59 11.53 -14.64 31.90
C GLY A 59 11.84 -13.33 32.64
N ARG A 60 12.91 -13.33 33.40
CA ARG A 60 13.27 -12.22 34.32
C ARG A 60 13.74 -10.95 33.62
N GLU A 61 14.39 -11.09 32.46
CA GLU A 61 14.96 -9.98 31.69
C GLU A 61 13.94 -9.28 30.78
N ARG A 62 12.71 -9.79 30.69
CA ARG A 62 11.68 -9.25 29.76
C ARG A 62 11.49 -7.75 29.89
N GLY A 63 11.50 -7.22 31.12
CA GLY A 63 11.30 -5.78 31.35
C GLY A 63 12.43 -4.94 30.77
N ASN A 64 13.68 -5.35 31.02
CA ASN A 64 14.87 -4.69 30.50
C ASN A 64 14.92 -4.76 28.97
N ASN A 65 14.62 -5.92 28.39
CA ASN A 65 14.62 -6.12 26.95
C ASN A 65 13.50 -5.32 26.28
N TYR A 66 12.30 -5.29 26.86
CA TYR A 66 11.19 -4.48 26.36
C TYR A 66 11.57 -2.98 26.33
N MET A 67 12.19 -2.47 27.40
CA MET A 67 12.63 -1.08 27.43
C MET A 67 13.71 -0.80 26.38
N LYS A 68 14.67 -1.70 26.16
CA LYS A 68 15.65 -1.58 25.07
C LYS A 68 14.96 -1.48 23.70
N MET A 69 13.92 -2.29 23.46
CA MET A 69 13.16 -2.28 22.19
C MET A 69 12.35 -0.98 22.02
N ILE A 70 11.72 -0.44 23.09
CA ILE A 70 10.99 0.85 23.05
C ILE A 70 11.92 2.00 22.67
N TYR A 71 13.10 2.07 23.29
CA TYR A 71 14.06 3.15 23.02
C TYR A 71 14.91 2.93 21.76
N ASN A 72 14.72 1.79 21.07
CA ASN A 72 15.42 1.54 19.83
C ASN A 72 14.86 2.43 18.71
N LYS A 73 15.70 3.30 18.14
CA LYS A 73 15.34 4.23 17.06
C LYS A 73 14.80 3.57 15.80
N ARG A 74 15.03 2.27 15.61
CA ARG A 74 14.50 1.48 14.48
C ARG A 74 13.10 0.91 14.77
N HIS A 75 12.56 1.08 15.99
CA HIS A 75 11.22 0.68 16.41
C HIS A 75 10.86 -0.78 16.06
N PRO A 76 11.56 -1.80 16.61
CA PRO A 76 11.30 -3.20 16.29
C PRO A 76 9.90 -3.68 16.73
N LEU A 77 9.31 -3.08 17.76
CA LEU A 77 7.94 -3.39 18.22
C LEU A 77 6.82 -2.83 17.32
N PHE A 78 7.16 -1.94 16.38
CA PHE A 78 6.19 -1.34 15.49
C PHE A 78 5.94 -2.25 14.28
N SER A 79 4.74 -2.87 14.22
CA SER A 79 4.35 -3.70 13.08
C SER A 79 4.11 -2.84 11.83
N ARG A 80 5.10 -2.78 10.96
CA ARG A 80 5.03 -2.00 9.71
C ARG A 80 4.09 -2.61 8.70
N ALA A 81 3.93 -3.94 8.74
CA ALA A 81 3.03 -4.63 7.82
C ALA A 81 1.56 -4.26 8.03
N VAL A 82 1.18 -3.92 9.28
CA VAL A 82 -0.21 -3.63 9.66
C VAL A 82 -0.44 -2.15 9.91
N LYS A 83 0.52 -1.46 10.56
CA LYS A 83 0.31 -0.10 11.10
C LYS A 83 0.98 1.01 10.29
N ALA A 84 1.97 0.70 9.44
CA ALA A 84 2.68 1.73 8.72
C ALA A 84 1.84 2.29 7.57
N LYS A 85 1.90 3.62 7.42
CA LYS A 85 1.22 4.35 6.33
C LYS A 85 2.29 4.89 5.39
N TYR A 86 2.27 4.41 4.16
CA TYR A 86 3.18 4.85 3.11
C TYR A 86 2.41 5.39 1.92
N PRO A 87 2.91 6.42 1.23
CA PRO A 87 2.37 6.80 -0.07
C PRO A 87 2.44 5.59 -1.03
N PRO A 88 1.36 5.22 -1.71
CA PRO A 88 1.34 4.04 -2.58
C PRO A 88 2.26 4.20 -3.80
N GLY A 89 2.62 5.43 -4.16
CA GLY A 89 3.47 5.70 -5.31
C GLY A 89 2.85 5.24 -6.63
N SER A 90 3.72 4.78 -7.60
CA SER A 90 3.29 4.42 -8.95
C SER A 90 2.35 3.21 -9.02
N THR A 91 2.24 2.41 -7.96
CA THR A 91 1.27 1.30 -7.92
C THR A 91 -0.17 1.81 -7.98
N PHE A 92 -0.43 2.99 -7.43
CA PHE A 92 -1.74 3.64 -7.48
C PHE A 92 -2.19 4.03 -8.90
N LYS A 93 -1.27 4.12 -9.86
CA LYS A 93 -1.60 4.44 -11.26
C LYS A 93 -2.51 3.39 -11.90
N LEU A 94 -2.44 2.14 -11.47
CA LEU A 94 -3.35 1.09 -11.94
C LEU A 94 -4.78 1.38 -11.51
N VAL A 95 -5.00 1.73 -10.24
CA VAL A 95 -6.30 2.15 -9.72
C VAL A 95 -6.80 3.39 -10.46
N GLN A 96 -5.94 4.38 -10.66
CA GLN A 96 -6.25 5.61 -11.39
C GLN A 96 -6.68 5.33 -12.84
N GLY A 97 -5.98 4.42 -13.52
CA GLY A 97 -6.32 4.00 -14.88
C GLY A 97 -7.67 3.28 -14.93
N LEU A 98 -7.94 2.36 -14.00
CA LEU A 98 -9.21 1.64 -13.91
C LEU A 98 -10.39 2.61 -13.69
N ILE A 99 -10.23 3.59 -12.82
CA ILE A 99 -11.25 4.63 -12.58
C ILE A 99 -11.48 5.44 -13.86
N GLY A 100 -10.43 5.85 -14.58
CA GLY A 100 -10.54 6.59 -15.83
C GLY A 100 -11.30 5.82 -16.92
N LEU A 101 -11.05 4.51 -17.04
CA LEU A 101 -11.77 3.60 -17.94
C LEU A 101 -13.24 3.48 -17.55
N GLN A 102 -13.52 3.27 -16.26
CA GLN A 102 -14.89 3.14 -15.74
C GLN A 102 -15.69 4.43 -15.89
N GLU A 103 -15.05 5.58 -15.71
CA GLU A 103 -15.64 6.90 -15.89
C GLU A 103 -15.85 7.28 -17.38
N GLY A 104 -15.31 6.48 -18.30
CA GLY A 104 -15.41 6.72 -19.74
C GLY A 104 -14.58 7.92 -20.23
N VAL A 105 -13.72 8.49 -19.40
CA VAL A 105 -12.80 9.60 -19.76
C VAL A 105 -11.49 9.10 -20.35
N LEU A 106 -11.25 7.80 -20.30
CA LEU A 106 -10.04 7.15 -20.80
C LEU A 106 -10.41 5.95 -21.67
N ARG A 107 -9.74 5.81 -22.81
CA ARG A 107 -9.71 4.59 -23.63
C ARG A 107 -8.28 4.07 -23.67
N PRO A 108 -8.06 2.76 -23.81
CA PRO A 108 -6.69 2.20 -23.87
C PRO A 108 -5.81 2.80 -24.97
N SER A 109 -6.43 3.25 -26.07
CA SER A 109 -5.76 3.84 -27.24
C SER A 109 -5.59 5.37 -27.16
N ASP A 110 -6.10 6.03 -26.13
CA ASP A 110 -6.02 7.48 -26.03
C ASP A 110 -4.57 7.91 -25.78
N LEU A 111 -4.11 8.84 -26.60
CA LEU A 111 -2.73 9.32 -26.59
C LEU A 111 -2.62 10.63 -25.80
N HIS A 112 -1.73 10.66 -24.81
CA HIS A 112 -1.34 11.88 -24.13
C HIS A 112 0.11 12.21 -24.38
N VAL A 113 0.39 13.50 -24.60
CA VAL A 113 1.75 14.01 -24.76
C VAL A 113 2.38 14.25 -23.39
N CYS A 114 3.57 13.74 -23.21
CA CYS A 114 4.37 14.03 -22.01
C CYS A 114 5.55 14.94 -22.39
N HIS A 115 5.59 16.11 -21.82
CA HIS A 115 6.71 17.05 -21.90
C HIS A 115 7.59 16.93 -20.66
N GLU A 116 8.20 15.75 -20.43
CA GLU A 116 9.03 15.41 -19.25
C GLU A 116 8.36 15.64 -17.90
N GLY A 117 7.04 15.69 -17.85
CA GLY A 117 6.27 15.87 -16.64
C GLY A 117 4.94 16.59 -16.82
N TYR A 118 4.27 16.84 -15.71
CA TYR A 118 2.99 17.53 -15.63
C TYR A 118 3.11 18.81 -14.80
N GLN A 119 2.59 19.93 -15.32
CA GLN A 119 2.65 21.23 -14.64
C GLN A 119 1.39 21.42 -13.78
N VAL A 120 1.57 21.71 -12.50
CA VAL A 120 0.50 22.08 -11.55
C VAL A 120 0.84 23.44 -10.95
N GLY A 121 0.22 24.49 -11.44
CA GLY A 121 0.57 25.85 -11.03
C GLY A 121 2.06 26.14 -11.25
N ARG A 122 2.78 26.49 -10.19
CA ARG A 122 4.24 26.75 -10.24
C ARG A 122 5.09 25.48 -10.03
N ARG A 123 4.50 24.32 -9.73
CA ARG A 123 5.21 23.08 -9.48
C ARG A 123 5.12 22.16 -10.68
N ARG A 124 6.20 21.42 -10.95
CA ARG A 124 6.25 20.42 -12.01
C ARG A 124 6.49 19.04 -11.39
N MET A 125 5.58 18.11 -11.67
CA MET A 125 5.79 16.69 -11.39
C MET A 125 6.58 16.10 -12.56
N LYS A 126 7.84 15.76 -12.33
CA LYS A 126 8.74 15.23 -13.36
C LYS A 126 8.39 13.79 -13.71
N CYS A 127 8.65 13.41 -14.96
CA CYS A 127 8.66 12.05 -15.45
C CYS A 127 10.08 11.56 -15.68
N HIS A 128 10.26 10.23 -15.73
CA HIS A 128 11.45 9.63 -16.31
C HIS A 128 11.46 9.87 -17.83
N ALA A 129 12.63 9.78 -18.46
CA ALA A 129 12.73 9.86 -19.91
C ALA A 129 12.04 8.66 -20.58
N HIS A 130 11.15 8.92 -21.53
CA HIS A 130 10.42 7.91 -22.30
C HIS A 130 9.90 8.55 -23.60
N ALA A 131 9.47 7.72 -24.55
CA ALA A 131 8.83 8.16 -25.77
C ALA A 131 7.50 8.90 -25.50
N SER A 132 7.10 9.79 -26.38
CA SER A 132 5.86 10.57 -26.30
C SER A 132 5.34 10.83 -27.74
N PRO A 133 4.04 10.81 -28.02
CA PRO A 133 2.94 10.54 -27.07
C PRO A 133 2.84 9.07 -26.63
N LEU A 134 2.05 8.80 -25.58
CA LEU A 134 1.85 7.47 -25.02
C LEU A 134 0.36 7.12 -24.98
N ASP A 135 0.07 5.85 -25.19
CA ASP A 135 -1.20 5.23 -24.83
C ASP A 135 -1.17 4.71 -23.38
N LEU A 136 -2.28 4.15 -22.90
CA LEU A 136 -2.39 3.63 -21.53
C LEU A 136 -1.36 2.54 -21.25
N ARG A 137 -1.14 1.61 -22.19
CA ARG A 137 -0.20 0.49 -22.02
C ARG A 137 1.24 0.99 -21.82
N PHE A 138 1.68 1.90 -22.69
CA PHE A 138 3.00 2.51 -22.57
C PHE A 138 3.12 3.42 -21.34
N ALA A 139 2.06 4.13 -20.98
CA ALA A 139 2.04 4.95 -19.77
C ALA A 139 2.21 4.13 -18.50
N VAL A 140 1.61 2.94 -18.42
CA VAL A 140 1.83 1.98 -17.33
C VAL A 140 3.28 1.45 -17.38
N ALA A 141 3.74 0.98 -18.54
CA ALA A 141 5.07 0.37 -18.70
C ALA A 141 6.20 1.35 -18.35
N THR A 142 6.06 2.63 -18.72
CA THR A 142 7.06 3.68 -18.45
C THR A 142 6.79 4.45 -17.16
N SER A 143 5.70 4.12 -16.46
CA SER A 143 5.27 4.80 -15.24
C SER A 143 5.14 6.33 -15.41
N CYS A 144 4.55 6.78 -16.51
CA CYS A 144 4.42 8.20 -16.85
C CYS A 144 3.54 8.96 -15.84
N ASN A 145 4.10 9.89 -15.10
CA ASN A 145 3.34 10.70 -14.14
C ASN A 145 2.38 11.67 -14.85
N ALA A 146 2.81 12.28 -15.95
CA ALA A 146 1.98 13.22 -16.69
C ALA A 146 0.71 12.59 -17.22
N TYR A 147 0.79 11.38 -17.79
CA TYR A 147 -0.36 10.65 -18.30
C TYR A 147 -1.45 10.48 -17.21
N PHE A 148 -1.06 9.98 -16.04
CA PHE A 148 -2.02 9.74 -14.96
C PHE A 148 -2.50 11.02 -14.27
N CYS A 149 -1.76 12.12 -14.36
CA CYS A 149 -2.25 13.43 -13.97
C CYS A 149 -3.33 13.95 -14.95
N TYR A 150 -3.16 13.72 -16.25
CA TYR A 150 -4.22 14.04 -17.24
C TYR A 150 -5.47 13.21 -16.97
N VAL A 151 -5.33 11.89 -16.81
CA VAL A 151 -6.46 11.01 -16.48
C VAL A 151 -7.20 11.48 -15.22
N PHE A 152 -6.46 11.84 -14.16
CA PHE A 152 -7.09 12.35 -12.94
C PHE A 152 -7.86 13.65 -13.19
N ARG A 153 -7.26 14.59 -13.90
CA ARG A 153 -7.94 15.84 -14.26
C ARG A 153 -9.20 15.59 -15.09
N ASP A 154 -9.11 14.70 -16.07
CA ASP A 154 -10.23 14.40 -16.95
C ASP A 154 -11.39 13.71 -16.19
N ILE A 155 -11.10 12.96 -15.12
CA ILE A 155 -12.13 12.45 -14.19
C ILE A 155 -12.79 13.62 -13.45
N LEU A 156 -12.00 14.55 -12.89
CA LEU A 156 -12.53 15.69 -12.13
C LEU A 156 -13.32 16.66 -12.99
N ASP A 157 -12.89 16.86 -14.24
CA ASP A 157 -13.51 17.77 -15.20
C ASP A 157 -14.57 17.08 -16.09
N ASN A 158 -14.97 15.84 -15.74
CA ASN A 158 -15.97 15.10 -16.53
C ASN A 158 -17.30 15.85 -16.54
N ARG A 159 -17.75 16.17 -17.75
CA ARG A 159 -18.96 17.00 -18.00
C ARG A 159 -20.26 16.41 -17.45
N LYS A 160 -20.28 15.15 -17.03
CA LYS A 160 -21.44 14.55 -16.36
C LYS A 160 -21.63 15.04 -14.92
N TYR A 161 -20.64 15.73 -14.35
CA TYR A 161 -20.68 16.29 -13.01
C TYR A 161 -20.91 17.79 -13.05
N GLU A 162 -21.63 18.32 -12.05
CA GLU A 162 -21.94 19.74 -11.96
C GLU A 162 -20.72 20.56 -11.50
N SER A 163 -19.81 19.94 -10.77
CA SER A 163 -18.60 20.60 -10.26
C SER A 163 -17.40 19.64 -10.20
N VAL A 164 -16.19 20.21 -10.16
CA VAL A 164 -14.94 19.49 -9.89
C VAL A 164 -15.01 18.74 -8.55
N LYS A 165 -15.76 19.29 -7.58
CA LYS A 165 -15.95 18.65 -6.29
C LYS A 165 -16.74 17.34 -6.43
N ASP A 166 -17.78 17.33 -7.22
CA ASP A 166 -18.60 16.12 -7.45
C ASP A 166 -17.77 15.05 -8.16
N GLY A 167 -16.98 15.44 -9.17
CA GLY A 167 -16.02 14.54 -9.81
C GLY A 167 -14.98 13.97 -8.83
N TYR A 168 -14.51 14.77 -7.87
CA TYR A 168 -13.60 14.31 -6.83
C TYR A 168 -14.29 13.34 -5.85
N ASP A 169 -15.52 13.64 -5.43
CA ASP A 169 -16.28 12.80 -4.50
C ASP A 169 -16.52 11.42 -5.11
N VAL A 170 -16.90 11.36 -6.39
CA VAL A 170 -17.05 10.09 -7.13
C VAL A 170 -15.72 9.35 -7.28
N TRP A 171 -14.65 10.05 -7.65
CA TRP A 171 -13.32 9.44 -7.69
C TRP A 171 -12.93 8.84 -6.34
N LYS A 172 -13.22 9.54 -5.24
CA LYS A 172 -12.97 9.07 -3.88
C LYS A 172 -13.77 7.80 -3.56
N GLU A 173 -15.06 7.75 -3.93
CA GLU A 173 -15.90 6.56 -3.76
C GLU A 173 -15.32 5.34 -4.49
N TYR A 174 -14.82 5.52 -5.72
CA TYR A 174 -14.09 4.44 -6.40
C TYR A 174 -12.85 3.99 -5.64
N VAL A 175 -12.02 4.93 -5.18
CA VAL A 175 -10.82 4.61 -4.39
C VAL A 175 -11.19 3.82 -3.13
N GLU A 176 -12.23 4.25 -2.42
CA GLU A 176 -12.74 3.56 -1.23
C GLU A 176 -13.32 2.17 -1.56
N SER A 177 -13.89 1.98 -2.76
CA SER A 177 -14.39 0.66 -3.20
C SER A 177 -13.29 -0.38 -3.37
N PHE A 178 -12.06 0.04 -3.65
CA PHE A 178 -10.86 -0.81 -3.63
C PHE A 178 -10.35 -1.13 -2.21
N GLY A 179 -11.00 -0.62 -1.16
CA GLY A 179 -10.61 -0.82 0.23
C GLY A 179 -9.66 0.24 0.79
N PHE A 180 -9.28 1.25 0.01
CA PHE A 180 -8.42 2.33 0.53
C PHE A 180 -9.19 3.25 1.48
N GLY A 181 -8.49 3.77 2.48
CA GLY A 181 -9.03 4.76 3.42
C GLY A 181 -10.07 4.23 4.41
N ARG A 182 -10.28 2.91 4.49
CA ARG A 182 -11.19 2.26 5.44
C ARG A 182 -10.58 1.03 6.06
N LYS A 183 -11.12 0.60 7.20
CA LYS A 183 -10.76 -0.69 7.81
C LYS A 183 -11.23 -1.83 6.92
N LEU A 184 -10.38 -2.82 6.72
CA LEU A 184 -10.68 -3.97 5.88
C LEU A 184 -11.42 -5.10 6.62
N GLY A 185 -11.50 -5.01 7.97
CA GLY A 185 -12.11 -6.03 8.81
C GLY A 185 -11.25 -7.28 8.94
N SER A 186 -9.93 -7.11 8.90
CA SER A 186 -8.98 -8.19 9.16
C SER A 186 -9.03 -8.64 10.63
N ASP A 187 -8.49 -9.83 10.91
CA ASP A 187 -8.39 -10.36 12.28
C ASP A 187 -7.38 -9.58 13.16
N PHE A 188 -6.71 -8.56 12.60
CA PHE A 188 -5.78 -7.71 13.35
C PHE A 188 -6.51 -6.58 14.08
N LEU A 189 -6.36 -6.54 15.41
CA LEU A 189 -7.03 -5.56 16.29
C LEU A 189 -6.64 -4.10 16.00
N ASP A 190 -5.48 -3.88 15.39
CA ASP A 190 -4.85 -2.57 15.21
C ASP A 190 -4.46 -2.31 13.74
N GLU A 191 -5.33 -2.64 12.79
CA GLU A 191 -5.07 -2.23 11.40
C GLU A 191 -5.02 -0.69 11.28
N GLY A 192 -3.98 -0.21 10.58
CA GLY A 192 -3.86 1.20 10.24
C GLY A 192 -4.95 1.61 9.23
N ASN A 193 -5.53 2.77 9.38
CA ASN A 193 -6.45 3.38 8.40
C ASN A 193 -5.69 4.11 7.30
#